data_bcaa2d3bacc0484caab28e067de855b6
#
_entry.id   bcaa2d3bacc0484caab28e067de855b6
#
_cell.length_a   1.000
_cell.length_b   1.000
_cell.length_c   1.000
_cell.angle_alpha   90.00
_cell.angle_beta   90.00
_cell.angle_gamma   90.00
#
_symmetry.space_group_name_H-M   'P 1'
#
loop_
_entity.id
_entity.type
_entity.pdbx_description
1 polymer ?
#
loop_
_entity_poly.entity_id
_entity_poly.type
_entity_poly.pdbx_seq_one_letter_code
_entity_poly.pdbx_strand_id
1 'polypeptide(L)'
;ELVLLSGNGLRLRFDDGEVHELHPPHARLRFAGERAVTGELLDGPTQDFNLMWARDLIDAQLWHRPLVGPIVVFAEPGTVWAIHLLAGHARFADDSGLPDLAAADTALLQADGTRLRHVLDGAGEALLIRLQPR
;
A
#
# COMPACT_ATOMS: atom_id res chain seq x y z
N GLU A 1 -4.67 1.90 7.99
CA GLU A 1 -3.44 2.67 7.76
C GLU A 1 -3.66 3.64 6.61
N LEU A 2 -3.44 4.93 6.86
CA LEU A 2 -3.57 5.99 5.88
C LEU A 2 -2.17 6.43 5.44
N VAL A 3 -1.96 6.58 4.14
CA VAL A 3 -0.70 7.06 3.54
C VAL A 3 -1.00 8.30 2.72
N LEU A 4 -0.33 9.42 3.02
CA LEU A 4 -0.42 10.62 2.21
C LEU A 4 0.34 10.42 0.90
N LEU A 5 -0.34 10.40 -0.24
CA LEU A 5 0.29 10.21 -1.55
C LEU A 5 0.72 11.51 -2.19
N SER A 6 -0.11 12.54 -2.11
CA SER A 6 0.17 13.85 -2.70
C SER A 6 -0.52 14.97 -1.94
N GLY A 7 -0.08 16.19 -2.19
CA GLY A 7 -0.54 17.41 -1.51
C GLY A 7 0.46 17.93 -0.49
N ASN A 8 0.11 19.00 0.21
CA ASN A 8 1.03 19.74 1.07
C ASN A 8 0.82 19.50 2.56
N GLY A 9 0.07 18.48 2.92
CA GLY A 9 -0.12 18.07 4.30
C GLY A 9 -1.57 17.86 4.69
N LEU A 10 -1.76 16.94 5.61
CA LEU A 10 -3.04 16.54 6.19
C LEU A 10 -2.88 16.46 7.71
N ARG A 11 -3.78 17.10 8.44
CA ARG A 11 -3.87 16.93 9.89
C ARG A 11 -5.04 16.02 10.23
N LEU A 12 -4.79 15.00 11.03
CA LEU A 12 -5.81 14.12 11.59
C LEU A 12 -6.03 14.49 13.06
N ARG A 13 -7.23 14.94 13.36
CA ARG A 13 -7.66 15.28 14.71
C ARG A 13 -8.66 14.25 15.19
N PHE A 14 -8.30 13.55 16.25
CA PHE A 14 -9.17 12.58 16.90
C PHE A 14 -10.00 13.23 18.00
N ASP A 15 -11.20 12.72 18.22
CA ASP A 15 -12.14 13.26 19.23
C ASP A 15 -11.62 13.14 20.66
N ASP A 16 -10.67 12.22 20.92
CA ASP A 16 -9.98 12.08 22.20
C ASP A 16 -8.89 13.14 22.46
N GLY A 17 -8.67 14.05 21.49
CA GLY A 17 -7.71 15.17 21.58
C GLY A 17 -6.35 14.87 20.96
N GLU A 18 -6.08 13.64 20.51
CA GLU A 18 -4.85 13.31 19.79
C GLU A 18 -4.84 13.97 18.41
N VAL A 19 -3.71 14.53 18.00
CA VAL A 19 -3.52 15.20 16.71
C VAL A 19 -2.25 14.70 16.04
N HIS A 20 -2.35 14.33 14.77
CA HIS A 20 -1.21 13.97 13.94
C HIS A 20 -1.19 14.77 12.66
N GLU A 21 -0.01 15.24 12.27
CA GLU A 21 0.20 15.88 10.97
C GLU A 21 0.99 14.93 10.07
N LEU A 22 0.46 14.73 8.87
CA LEU A 22 1.10 13.99 7.81
C LEU A 22 1.65 14.97 6.78
N HIS A 23 2.97 14.96 6.61
CA HIS A 23 3.66 15.79 5.63
C HIS A 23 4.27 14.95 4.52
N PRO A 24 4.35 15.45 3.27
CA PRO A 24 5.03 14.71 2.21
C PRO A 24 6.53 14.54 2.51
N PRO A 25 7.20 13.51 1.93
CA PRO A 25 6.61 12.46 1.10
C PRO A 25 6.12 11.26 1.92
N HIS A 26 4.98 10.68 1.55
CA HIS A 26 4.47 9.37 1.98
C HIS A 26 4.38 9.16 3.50
N ALA A 27 4.13 10.22 4.27
CA ALA A 27 3.84 10.11 5.68
C ALA A 27 2.60 9.23 5.90
N ARG A 28 2.61 8.43 6.93
CA ARG A 28 1.54 7.48 7.21
C ARG A 28 1.20 7.40 8.69
N LEU A 29 -0.04 7.02 8.96
CA LEU A 29 -0.54 6.78 10.31
C LEU A 29 -1.42 5.53 10.32
N ARG A 30 -1.17 4.66 11.29
CA ARG A 30 -2.01 3.51 11.59
C ARG A 30 -2.83 3.83 12.84
N PHE A 31 -4.13 3.63 12.75
CA PHE A 31 -5.06 3.86 13.87
C PHE A 31 -6.26 2.92 13.77
N ALA A 32 -6.96 2.73 14.89
CA ALA A 32 -8.18 1.94 14.93
C ALA A 32 -9.29 2.66 14.14
N GLY A 33 -9.91 1.96 13.19
CA GLY A 33 -10.91 2.55 12.29
C GLY A 33 -12.20 3.01 12.98
N GLU A 34 -12.42 2.56 14.22
CA GLU A 34 -13.56 2.98 15.06
C GLU A 34 -13.37 4.35 15.70
N ARG A 35 -12.14 4.88 15.72
CA ARG A 35 -11.88 6.20 16.30
C ARG A 35 -12.48 7.29 15.42
N ALA A 36 -13.29 8.14 16.03
CA ALA A 36 -13.78 9.33 15.34
C ALA A 36 -12.63 10.28 15.04
N VAL A 37 -12.47 10.65 13.78
CA VAL A 37 -11.36 11.46 13.28
C VAL A 37 -11.85 12.46 12.25
N THR A 38 -11.30 13.68 12.31
CA THR A 38 -11.52 14.72 11.31
C THR A 38 -10.21 14.98 10.57
N GLY A 39 -10.27 14.96 9.23
CA GLY A 39 -9.16 15.36 8.38
C GLY A 39 -9.23 16.85 8.06
N GLU A 40 -8.12 17.55 8.27
CA GLU A 40 -7.97 18.97 7.96
C GLU A 40 -6.87 19.13 6.92
N LEU A 41 -7.18 19.75 5.79
CA LEU A 41 -6.19 20.07 4.76
C LEU A 41 -5.32 21.24 5.26
N LEU A 42 -4.00 21.05 5.28
CA LEU A 42 -3.09 22.09 5.74
C LEU A 42 -2.85 23.16 4.67
N ASP A 43 -2.73 22.72 3.42
CA ASP A 43 -2.49 23.63 2.29
C ASP A 43 -2.92 22.95 0.98
N GLY A 44 -4.18 23.17 0.60
CA GLY A 44 -4.77 22.63 -0.63
C GLY A 44 -5.12 21.14 -0.57
N PRO A 45 -5.58 20.59 -1.69
CA PRO A 45 -6.07 19.22 -1.76
C PRO A 45 -4.98 18.18 -1.55
N THR A 46 -5.36 17.03 -1.00
CA THR A 46 -4.51 15.85 -0.84
C THR A 46 -5.09 14.64 -1.55
N GLN A 47 -4.24 13.66 -1.82
CA GLN A 47 -4.64 12.29 -2.18
C GLN A 47 -4.04 11.33 -1.18
N ASP A 48 -4.86 10.41 -0.70
CA ASP A 48 -4.50 9.45 0.32
C ASP A 48 -4.77 8.03 -0.17
N PHE A 49 -3.94 7.10 0.25
CA PHE A 49 -4.21 5.67 0.14
C PHE A 49 -4.64 5.15 1.51
N ASN A 50 -5.74 4.40 1.55
CA ASN A 50 -6.24 3.81 2.78
C ASN A 50 -6.22 2.28 2.69
N LEU A 51 -5.51 1.65 3.61
CA LEU A 51 -5.55 0.22 3.84
C LEU A 51 -6.40 -0.06 5.08
N MET A 52 -7.52 -0.77 4.89
CA MET A 52 -8.44 -1.15 5.96
C MET A 52 -8.57 -2.66 6.02
N TRP A 53 -8.50 -3.23 7.22
CA TRP A 53 -8.62 -4.67 7.42
C TRP A 53 -9.25 -5.02 8.78
N ALA A 54 -9.81 -6.22 8.87
CA ALA A 54 -10.28 -6.78 10.14
C ALA A 54 -9.07 -7.25 10.95
N ARG A 55 -8.63 -6.43 11.91
CA ARG A 55 -7.38 -6.66 12.67
C ARG A 55 -7.40 -7.92 13.53
N ASP A 56 -8.58 -8.45 13.83
CA ASP A 56 -8.73 -9.69 14.59
C ASP A 56 -8.51 -10.94 13.73
N LEU A 57 -8.65 -10.80 12.41
CA LEU A 57 -8.55 -11.90 11.45
C LEU A 57 -7.28 -11.82 10.59
N ILE A 58 -6.77 -10.62 10.33
CA ILE A 58 -5.70 -10.37 9.38
C ILE A 58 -4.59 -9.56 10.05
N ASP A 59 -3.36 -9.98 9.81
CA ASP A 59 -2.18 -9.14 10.01
C ASP A 59 -1.79 -8.49 8.68
N ALA A 60 -1.76 -7.16 8.67
CA ALA A 60 -1.47 -6.38 7.48
C ALA A 60 -0.18 -5.58 7.65
N GLN A 61 0.66 -5.61 6.62
CA GLN A 61 1.88 -4.81 6.56
C GLN A 61 1.93 -4.07 5.23
N LEU A 62 2.36 -2.81 5.28
CA LEU A 62 2.48 -1.94 4.13
C LEU A 62 3.88 -1.33 4.07
N TRP A 63 4.46 -1.31 2.88
CA TRP A 63 5.74 -0.65 2.60
C TRP A 63 5.62 0.23 1.37
N HIS A 64 6.17 1.43 1.44
CA HIS A 64 6.48 2.23 0.26
C HIS A 64 7.82 1.77 -0.31
N ARG A 65 7.87 1.54 -1.62
CA ARG A 65 9.07 1.09 -2.32
C ARG A 65 9.29 1.85 -3.63
N PRO A 66 10.44 2.51 -3.79
CA PRO A 66 10.87 2.91 -5.11
C PRO A 66 11.16 1.65 -5.94
N LEU A 67 10.75 1.68 -7.22
CA LEU A 67 11.08 0.65 -8.19
C LEU A 67 12.26 1.13 -9.04
N VAL A 68 13.38 0.44 -8.91
CA VAL A 68 14.61 0.69 -9.66
C VAL A 68 15.13 -0.67 -10.12
N GLY A 69 14.55 -1.19 -11.19
CA GLY A 69 14.83 -2.54 -11.66
C GLY A 69 13.97 -3.61 -10.97
N PRO A 70 14.41 -4.89 -11.00
CA PRO A 70 13.60 -6.01 -10.55
C PRO A 70 13.50 -6.10 -9.04
N ILE A 71 12.30 -6.48 -8.57
CA ILE A 71 12.05 -6.96 -7.21
C ILE A 71 11.45 -8.36 -7.27
N VAL A 72 11.66 -9.13 -6.21
CA VAL A 72 11.12 -10.48 -6.08
C VAL A 72 10.13 -10.52 -4.94
N VAL A 73 8.93 -11.04 -5.22
CA VAL A 73 7.89 -11.29 -4.23
C VAL A 73 7.60 -12.78 -4.17
N PHE A 74 7.61 -13.32 -2.96
CA PHE A 74 7.23 -14.71 -2.73
C PHE A 74 5.82 -14.77 -2.14
N ALA A 75 4.88 -15.30 -2.92
CA ALA A 75 3.53 -15.57 -2.44
C ALA A 75 3.52 -16.95 -1.77
N GLU A 76 3.30 -16.98 -0.47
CA GLU A 76 3.11 -18.20 0.30
C GLU A 76 1.62 -18.57 0.33
N PRO A 77 1.27 -19.86 0.43
CA PRO A 77 -0.12 -20.25 0.62
C PRO A 77 -0.75 -19.56 1.84
N GLY A 78 -1.97 -19.05 1.67
CA GLY A 78 -2.67 -18.30 2.70
C GLY A 78 -2.24 -16.83 2.86
N THR A 79 -1.19 -16.40 2.17
CA THR A 79 -0.76 -14.99 2.15
C THR A 79 -1.19 -14.31 0.86
N VAL A 80 -1.70 -13.10 0.98
CA VAL A 80 -2.01 -12.25 -0.18
C VAL A 80 -1.01 -11.10 -0.22
N TRP A 81 -0.42 -10.88 -1.38
CA TRP A 81 0.30 -9.65 -1.68
C TRP A 81 -0.53 -8.77 -2.59
N ALA A 82 -0.63 -7.50 -2.24
CA ALA A 82 -1.13 -6.46 -3.13
C ALA A 82 0.02 -5.53 -3.49
N ILE A 83 0.16 -5.24 -4.77
CA ILE A 83 1.15 -4.30 -5.29
C ILE A 83 0.39 -3.19 -6.00
N HIS A 84 0.37 -2.00 -5.40
CA HIS A 84 -0.26 -0.83 -5.96
C HIS A 84 0.79 0.11 -6.55
N LEU A 85 0.76 0.32 -7.86
CA LEU A 85 1.73 1.18 -8.53
C LEU A 85 1.29 2.65 -8.42
N LEU A 86 2.09 3.45 -7.74
CA LEU A 86 1.82 4.87 -7.54
C LEU A 86 2.25 5.72 -8.74
N ALA A 87 3.37 5.36 -9.35
CA ALA A 87 3.94 6.08 -10.50
C ALA A 87 4.82 5.15 -11.33
N GLY A 88 4.99 5.48 -12.60
CA GLY A 88 5.84 4.75 -13.52
C GLY A 88 5.18 3.55 -14.18
N HIS A 89 5.97 2.55 -14.50
CA HIS A 89 5.56 1.31 -15.14
C HIS A 89 6.25 0.12 -14.49
N ALA A 90 5.55 -1.00 -14.42
CA ALA A 90 6.10 -2.26 -13.95
C ALA A 90 5.51 -3.43 -14.73
N ARG A 91 6.31 -4.47 -14.92
CA ARG A 91 5.90 -5.69 -15.61
C ARG A 91 6.37 -6.92 -14.87
N PHE A 92 5.55 -7.92 -14.87
CA PHE A 92 5.93 -9.24 -14.36
C PHE A 92 6.74 -10.01 -15.40
N ALA A 93 7.52 -10.98 -14.93
CA ALA A 93 8.26 -11.86 -15.83
C ALA A 93 7.30 -12.50 -16.87
N ASP A 94 7.78 -12.71 -18.09
CA ASP A 94 6.97 -13.11 -19.24
C ASP A 94 6.23 -14.45 -19.04
N ASP A 95 6.77 -15.34 -18.23
CA ASP A 95 6.16 -16.65 -17.89
C ASP A 95 5.09 -16.59 -16.80
N SER A 96 4.85 -15.41 -16.20
CA SER A 96 3.88 -15.26 -15.11
C SER A 96 2.43 -15.29 -15.59
N GLY A 97 2.18 -14.89 -16.84
CA GLY A 97 0.83 -14.69 -17.37
C GLY A 97 0.11 -13.47 -16.78
N LEU A 98 0.80 -12.65 -15.98
CA LEU A 98 0.23 -11.46 -15.36
C LEU A 98 0.40 -10.25 -16.28
N PRO A 99 -0.60 -9.35 -16.34
CA PRO A 99 -0.52 -8.14 -17.15
C PRO A 99 0.48 -7.13 -16.55
N ASP A 100 0.97 -6.24 -17.42
CA ASP A 100 1.77 -5.09 -17.00
C ASP A 100 0.97 -4.14 -16.12
N LEU A 101 1.65 -3.41 -15.24
CA LEU A 101 1.07 -2.41 -14.37
C LEU A 101 1.38 -1.00 -14.87
N ALA A 102 0.35 -0.19 -14.99
CA ALA A 102 0.43 1.25 -15.11
C ALA A 102 0.18 1.94 -13.76
N ALA A 103 0.45 3.23 -13.67
CA ALA A 103 0.14 4.00 -12.47
C ALA A 103 -1.36 3.89 -12.12
N ALA A 104 -1.65 3.72 -10.84
CA ALA A 104 -2.94 3.44 -10.22
C ALA A 104 -3.46 1.99 -10.36
N ASP A 105 -2.78 1.11 -11.08
CA ASP A 105 -3.12 -0.31 -11.09
C ASP A 105 -2.70 -1.01 -9.79
N THR A 106 -3.44 -2.06 -9.47
CA THR A 106 -3.14 -2.95 -8.34
C THR A 106 -3.12 -4.40 -8.79
N ALA A 107 -2.02 -5.10 -8.54
CA ALA A 107 -1.93 -6.54 -8.70
C ALA A 107 -2.17 -7.26 -7.37
N LEU A 108 -2.95 -8.33 -7.40
CA LEU A 108 -3.08 -9.26 -6.26
C LEU A 108 -2.37 -10.57 -6.60
N LEU A 109 -1.46 -10.99 -5.74
CA LEU A 109 -0.67 -12.21 -5.88
C LEU A 109 -1.04 -13.17 -4.77
N GLN A 110 -1.43 -14.37 -5.14
CA GLN A 110 -1.79 -15.46 -4.24
C GLN A 110 -1.16 -16.75 -4.72
N ALA A 111 -0.99 -17.70 -3.83
CA ALA A 111 -0.52 -19.05 -4.15
C ALA A 111 -1.52 -20.09 -3.66
N ASP A 112 -1.97 -20.94 -4.57
CA ASP A 112 -2.94 -22.02 -4.31
C ASP A 112 -2.21 -23.33 -4.04
N GLY A 113 -1.55 -23.46 -2.90
CA GLY A 113 -0.94 -24.71 -2.47
C GLY A 113 0.57 -24.70 -2.35
N THR A 114 1.34 -24.19 -3.29
CA THR A 114 2.79 -24.09 -3.20
C THR A 114 3.26 -22.65 -3.34
N ARG A 115 4.37 -22.33 -2.69
CA ARG A 115 5.01 -21.02 -2.80
C ARG A 115 5.30 -20.66 -4.26
N LEU A 116 4.88 -19.48 -4.67
CA LEU A 116 5.14 -18.92 -6.00
C LEU A 116 6.12 -17.75 -5.90
N ARG A 117 7.04 -17.72 -6.84
CA ARG A 117 8.00 -16.62 -7.00
C ARG A 117 7.55 -15.71 -8.13
N HIS A 118 7.32 -14.44 -7.81
CA HIS A 118 7.01 -13.41 -8.79
C HIS A 118 8.15 -12.42 -8.90
N VAL A 119 8.55 -12.12 -10.13
CA VAL A 119 9.52 -11.06 -10.42
C VAL A 119 8.77 -9.91 -11.06
N LEU A 120 8.88 -8.73 -10.45
CA LEU A 120 8.34 -7.49 -10.97
C LEU A 120 9.50 -6.57 -11.31
N ASP A 121 9.60 -6.15 -12.55
CA ASP A 121 10.63 -5.24 -13.05
C ASP A 121 9.98 -3.93 -13.49
N GLY A 122 10.56 -2.82 -13.08
CA GLY A 122 10.00 -1.53 -13.44
C GLY A 122 10.79 -0.34 -12.93
N ALA A 123 10.20 0.81 -13.17
CA ALA A 123 10.69 2.11 -12.69
C ALA A 123 9.52 2.94 -12.19
N GLY A 124 9.67 3.54 -11.03
CA GLY A 124 8.64 4.35 -10.40
C GLY A 124 8.53 4.12 -8.91
N GLU A 125 7.31 4.06 -8.40
CA GLU A 125 7.03 3.90 -6.97
C GLU A 125 5.81 3.00 -6.77
N ALA A 126 5.87 2.16 -5.74
CA ALA A 126 4.79 1.24 -5.40
C ALA A 126 4.54 1.16 -3.89
N LEU A 127 3.32 0.82 -3.53
CA LEU A 127 2.99 0.30 -2.22
C LEU A 127 2.96 -1.22 -2.30
N LEU A 128 3.74 -1.88 -1.46
CA LEU A 128 3.69 -3.33 -1.27
C LEU A 128 2.91 -3.62 0.01
N ILE A 129 1.91 -4.46 -0.11
CA ILE A 129 1.02 -4.79 1.00
C ILE A 129 0.99 -6.30 1.16
N ARG A 130 1.25 -6.77 2.36
CA ARG A 130 1.14 -8.19 2.71
C ARG A 130 0.01 -8.38 3.70
N LEU A 131 -0.87 -9.31 3.38
CA LEU A 131 -2.03 -9.69 4.21
C LEU A 131 -1.88 -11.17 4.58
N GLN A 132 -1.90 -11.46 5.87
CA GLN A 132 -1.81 -12.83 6.39
C GLN A 132 -2.94 -13.08 7.38
N PRO A 133 -3.60 -14.25 7.34
CA PRO A 133 -4.46 -14.70 8.42
C PRO A 133 -3.69 -14.78 9.74
N ARG A 134 -4.36 -14.43 10.83
CA ARG A 134 -3.84 -14.61 12.20
C ARG A 134 -4.03 -16.02 12.70
#